data_71518ea274d8ea6b14197e0aa8e7d4f5
#
_entry.id   71518ea274d8ea6b14197e0aa8e7d4f5
#
_cell.length_a   1.000
_cell.length_b   1.000
_cell.length_c   1.000
_cell.angle_alpha   90.00
_cell.angle_beta   90.00
_cell.angle_gamma   90.00
#
_symmetry.space_group_name_H-M   'P 1'
#
loop_
_entity.id
_entity.type
_entity.pdbx_description
1 polymer ?
#
loop_
_entity_poly.entity_id
_entity_poly.type
_entity_poly.pdbx_seq_one_letter_code
_entity_poly.pdbx_strand_id
1 'polypeptide(L)'
;MNNHNKSNLIIISVIALLSIACSKESESQLYIGSTAIDTTTVLTGIDTPWELLYGPDGYLWFTERSGKVSRLNLNTHERNVILTIPDVLEFGEAGLLGMALHPEFDTHPWVYLVYNYSSGEFIKERLVRYVWNGSTLTDGNILINNIPANSYHNGSRLAFGPDGKLYMSTGDAGFTSNSQNPNSLAGKILRINPDGNIPADNPVAGSYIWASGLRNTQGLAFTPEGLLYGSDHGPNNDDELNLLEAGRNYGWPAVAGFCDLPDELTFCQQNNVREPLYAWTPTLAVAGIDYYNHPVIPHWQHTILMTSLKASKLVSLKLSTDGLSVVSTEQWFDGYWGRLRDVCVSPDGKIYLAVSNRDGRGTPRPGDDRIIEIKAVSPTSDNLANTENSRLKVIPNPLNGAGLVRWNGLKASGEYFIINTAGAFIASGKAAAPAFSISTALFKPGYYILKINSENQTVSTPFLVM
;
A
#
# COMPACT_ATOMS: atom_id res chain seq x y z
N MET A 1 91.31 -16.66 -17.45
CA MET A 1 91.16 -15.26 -17.91
C MET A 1 89.72 -15.06 -18.35
N ASN A 2 89.09 -14.06 -17.90
CA ASN A 2 87.80 -13.46 -18.08
C ASN A 2 86.77 -13.74 -16.96
N ASN A 3 86.77 -12.73 -16.08
CA ASN A 3 85.72 -12.45 -15.13
C ASN A 3 84.48 -11.94 -15.84
N HIS A 4 83.31 -12.52 -15.49
CA HIS A 4 82.01 -11.89 -15.77
C HIS A 4 81.27 -11.65 -14.47
N ASN A 5 81.27 -10.38 -14.04
CA ASN A 5 80.43 -9.80 -13.02
C ASN A 5 78.96 -9.95 -13.41
N LYS A 6 78.14 -10.67 -12.62
CA LYS A 6 76.71 -10.59 -12.70
C LYS A 6 76.17 -9.64 -11.62
N SER A 7 75.72 -8.48 -12.07
CA SER A 7 74.98 -7.53 -11.26
C SER A 7 73.56 -8.05 -11.01
N ASN A 8 73.22 -8.33 -9.77
CA ASN A 8 71.86 -8.66 -9.35
C ASN A 8 71.03 -7.36 -9.27
N LEU A 9 70.07 -7.20 -10.15
CA LEU A 9 69.07 -6.13 -10.10
C LEU A 9 67.91 -6.59 -9.21
N ILE A 10 67.79 -5.97 -8.03
CA ILE A 10 66.66 -6.21 -7.14
C ILE A 10 65.53 -5.28 -7.58
N ILE A 11 64.45 -5.87 -8.17
CA ILE A 11 63.21 -5.15 -8.51
C ILE A 11 62.35 -5.15 -7.25
N ILE A 12 62.23 -3.99 -6.59
CA ILE A 12 61.28 -3.75 -5.53
C ILE A 12 59.95 -3.41 -6.16
N SER A 13 59.02 -4.36 -6.19
CA SER A 13 57.62 -4.14 -6.58
C SER A 13 56.89 -3.44 -5.44
N VAL A 14 56.63 -2.14 -5.57
CA VAL A 14 55.74 -1.40 -4.70
C VAL A 14 54.29 -1.74 -5.10
N ILE A 15 53.61 -2.59 -4.34
CA ILE A 15 52.19 -2.81 -4.46
C ILE A 15 51.50 -1.64 -3.80
N ALA A 16 50.98 -0.70 -4.57
CA ALA A 16 50.08 0.35 -4.10
C ALA A 16 48.71 -0.27 -3.86
N LEU A 17 48.36 -0.52 -2.59
CA LEU A 17 46.97 -0.82 -2.20
C LEU A 17 46.13 0.45 -2.42
N LEU A 18 45.39 0.49 -3.55
CA LEU A 18 44.27 1.40 -3.69
C LEU A 18 43.14 0.90 -2.78
N SER A 19 42.98 1.50 -1.62
CA SER A 19 41.78 1.42 -0.82
C SER A 19 40.67 2.19 -1.57
N ILE A 20 39.84 1.48 -2.33
CA ILE A 20 38.58 2.02 -2.84
C ILE A 20 37.72 2.24 -1.62
N ALA A 21 37.70 3.46 -1.09
CA ALA A 21 36.69 3.90 -0.18
C ALA A 21 35.36 3.94 -0.98
N CYS A 22 34.58 2.88 -0.84
CA CYS A 22 33.17 2.87 -1.31
C CYS A 22 32.44 3.92 -0.47
N SER A 23 32.33 5.14 -1.00
CA SER A 23 31.43 6.13 -0.44
C SER A 23 30.03 5.56 -0.59
N LYS A 24 29.41 5.09 0.50
CA LYS A 24 27.98 4.90 0.56
C LYS A 24 27.37 6.26 0.22
N GLU A 25 26.79 6.39 -0.97
CA GLU A 25 25.87 7.48 -1.24
C GLU A 25 24.82 7.42 -0.12
N SER A 26 24.68 8.50 0.63
CA SER A 26 23.64 8.61 1.63
C SER A 26 22.32 8.63 0.87
N GLU A 27 21.60 7.52 0.82
CA GLU A 27 20.21 7.53 0.34
C GLU A 27 19.48 8.65 1.09
N SER A 28 18.84 9.53 0.34
CA SER A 28 18.10 10.65 0.92
C SER A 28 16.96 10.06 1.78
N GLN A 29 16.89 10.48 3.06
CA GLN A 29 15.82 10.08 3.98
C GLN A 29 14.45 10.32 3.33
N LEU A 30 13.62 9.28 3.30
CA LEU A 30 12.24 9.35 2.79
C LEU A 30 11.31 9.93 3.87
N TYR A 31 10.29 10.67 3.43
CA TYR A 31 9.30 11.29 4.31
C TYR A 31 7.88 11.08 3.79
N ILE A 32 6.95 10.89 4.73
CA ILE A 32 5.50 10.98 4.50
C ILE A 32 4.99 12.14 5.35
N GLY A 33 4.63 13.25 4.70
CA GLY A 33 4.43 14.51 5.41
C GLY A 33 5.70 14.92 6.17
N SER A 34 5.61 15.06 7.48
CA SER A 34 6.77 15.34 8.36
C SER A 34 7.41 14.09 8.97
N THR A 35 6.85 12.91 8.75
CA THR A 35 7.33 11.66 9.32
C THR A 35 8.44 11.07 8.48
N ALA A 36 9.64 10.92 9.04
CA ALA A 36 10.71 10.16 8.44
C ALA A 36 10.32 8.67 8.40
N ILE A 37 10.52 8.03 7.27
CA ILE A 37 10.23 6.61 7.09
C ILE A 37 11.47 5.85 6.62
N ASP A 38 11.50 4.57 6.94
CA ASP A 38 12.43 3.59 6.41
C ASP A 38 11.68 2.53 5.59
N THR A 39 12.34 1.97 4.58
CA THR A 39 11.79 0.92 3.74
C THR A 39 12.73 -0.26 3.70
N THR A 40 12.22 -1.45 3.99
CA THR A 40 13.00 -2.68 4.06
C THR A 40 12.35 -3.79 3.25
N THR A 41 13.12 -4.48 2.40
CA THR A 41 12.66 -5.73 1.81
C THR A 41 12.72 -6.84 2.85
N VAL A 42 11.57 -7.32 3.30
CA VAL A 42 11.46 -8.36 4.35
C VAL A 42 11.41 -9.77 3.80
N LEU A 43 11.06 -9.92 2.51
CA LEU A 43 11.06 -11.22 1.82
C LEU A 43 11.30 -11.03 0.33
N THR A 44 12.06 -11.95 -0.27
CA THR A 44 12.31 -12.05 -1.72
C THR A 44 12.11 -13.49 -2.21
N GLY A 45 12.08 -13.70 -3.53
CA GLY A 45 12.03 -15.04 -4.12
C GLY A 45 10.68 -15.72 -3.96
N ILE A 46 9.62 -14.96 -3.90
CA ILE A 46 8.23 -15.39 -3.96
C ILE A 46 7.70 -15.20 -5.39
N ASP A 47 6.57 -15.81 -5.69
CA ASP A 47 5.99 -15.76 -7.04
C ASP A 47 4.59 -15.19 -7.00
N THR A 48 4.45 -13.99 -7.55
CA THR A 48 3.17 -13.29 -7.70
C THR A 48 2.34 -13.30 -6.40
N PRO A 49 2.85 -12.68 -5.30
CA PRO A 49 2.08 -12.54 -4.07
C PRO A 49 0.81 -11.76 -4.37
N TRP A 50 -0.34 -12.26 -3.88
CA TRP A 50 -1.62 -11.67 -4.25
C TRP A 50 -2.34 -10.99 -3.08
N GLU A 51 -2.42 -11.66 -1.93
CA GLU A 51 -3.02 -11.15 -0.68
C GLU A 51 -1.97 -11.07 0.41
N LEU A 52 -1.97 -9.99 1.20
CA LEU A 52 -1.21 -9.83 2.43
C LEU A 52 -2.15 -9.58 3.60
N LEU A 53 -1.98 -10.31 4.70
CA LEU A 53 -2.72 -10.09 5.93
C LEU A 53 -1.77 -10.12 7.14
N TYR A 54 -1.91 -9.14 8.04
CA TYR A 54 -1.27 -9.22 9.34
C TYR A 54 -2.13 -10.09 10.27
N GLY A 55 -1.62 -11.27 10.62
CA GLY A 55 -2.34 -12.22 11.45
C GLY A 55 -2.34 -11.82 12.94
N PRO A 56 -3.35 -12.28 13.72
CA PRO A 56 -3.41 -12.05 15.17
C PRO A 56 -2.24 -12.69 15.92
N ASP A 57 -1.56 -13.63 15.30
CA ASP A 57 -0.37 -14.32 15.78
C ASP A 57 0.95 -13.55 15.53
N GLY A 58 0.85 -12.32 14.96
CA GLY A 58 2.01 -11.47 14.67
C GLY A 58 2.83 -11.87 13.45
N TYR A 59 2.31 -12.81 12.64
CA TYR A 59 2.90 -13.19 11.36
C TYR A 59 2.23 -12.43 10.22
N LEU A 60 2.97 -12.19 9.15
CA LEU A 60 2.39 -11.78 7.89
C LEU A 60 1.99 -13.04 7.11
N TRP A 61 0.71 -13.18 6.83
CA TRP A 61 0.15 -14.25 6.01
C TRP A 61 0.02 -13.75 4.58
N PHE A 62 0.30 -14.62 3.61
CA PHE A 62 0.14 -14.24 2.21
C PHE A 62 -0.13 -15.43 1.30
N THR A 63 -0.80 -15.13 0.19
CA THR A 63 -1.03 -16.07 -0.89
C THR A 63 -0.09 -15.78 -2.05
N GLU A 64 0.30 -16.85 -2.77
CA GLU A 64 0.95 -16.77 -4.07
C GLU A 64 0.01 -17.38 -5.11
N ARG A 65 -0.08 -16.73 -6.26
CA ARG A 65 -1.03 -17.10 -7.32
C ARG A 65 -0.89 -18.57 -7.77
N SER A 66 0.30 -19.15 -7.64
CA SER A 66 0.61 -20.56 -7.91
C SER A 66 -0.05 -21.58 -6.95
N GLY A 67 -0.83 -21.14 -5.96
CA GLY A 67 -1.55 -22.02 -5.04
C GLY A 67 -0.91 -22.19 -3.67
N LYS A 68 0.11 -21.40 -3.32
CA LYS A 68 0.77 -21.47 -2.01
C LYS A 68 0.19 -20.47 -1.04
N VAL A 69 -0.02 -20.91 0.21
CA VAL A 69 -0.28 -20.03 1.37
C VAL A 69 0.95 -20.10 2.26
N SER A 70 1.45 -18.95 2.65
CA SER A 70 2.68 -18.83 3.45
C SER A 70 2.46 -17.92 4.66
N ARG A 71 3.28 -18.12 5.71
CA ARG A 71 3.43 -17.23 6.85
C ARG A 71 4.86 -16.75 6.92
N LEU A 72 5.06 -15.47 7.14
CA LEU A 72 6.35 -14.83 7.34
C LEU A 72 6.48 -14.35 8.77
N ASN A 73 7.50 -14.81 9.48
CA ASN A 73 7.89 -14.24 10.76
C ASN A 73 8.60 -12.91 10.51
N LEU A 74 8.01 -11.82 10.99
CA LEU A 74 8.53 -10.47 10.73
C LEU A 74 9.80 -10.11 11.53
N ASN A 75 10.13 -10.91 12.55
CA ASN A 75 11.36 -10.72 13.35
C ASN A 75 12.55 -11.49 12.77
N THR A 76 12.33 -12.72 12.30
CA THR A 76 13.39 -13.59 11.79
C THR A 76 13.48 -13.60 10.27
N HIS A 77 12.46 -13.06 9.58
CA HIS A 77 12.24 -13.14 8.14
C HIS A 77 12.17 -14.59 7.61
N GLU A 78 11.84 -15.54 8.47
CA GLU A 78 11.63 -16.93 8.10
C GLU A 78 10.25 -17.11 7.48
N ARG A 79 10.22 -17.67 6.26
CA ARG A 79 9.00 -18.01 5.55
C ARG A 79 8.67 -19.49 5.74
N ASN A 80 7.41 -19.79 6.09
CA ASN A 80 6.86 -21.13 6.15
C ASN A 80 5.69 -21.27 5.17
N VAL A 81 5.80 -22.16 4.17
CA VAL A 81 4.68 -22.56 3.32
C VAL A 81 3.81 -23.51 4.12
N ILE A 82 2.57 -23.11 4.41
CA ILE A 82 1.64 -23.83 5.29
C ILE A 82 0.55 -24.59 4.53
N LEU A 83 0.40 -24.31 3.23
CA LEU A 83 -0.49 -25.04 2.33
C LEU A 83 -0.01 -24.86 0.89
N THR A 84 -0.14 -25.93 0.10
CA THR A 84 -0.10 -25.86 -1.36
C THR A 84 -1.35 -26.54 -1.89
N ILE A 85 -2.18 -25.81 -2.65
CA ILE A 85 -3.46 -26.30 -3.18
C ILE A 85 -3.21 -26.86 -4.58
N PRO A 86 -3.37 -28.18 -4.81
CA PRO A 86 -2.94 -28.80 -6.07
C PRO A 86 -3.91 -28.56 -7.24
N ASP A 87 -5.16 -28.19 -7.00
CA ASP A 87 -6.17 -27.97 -8.03
C ASP A 87 -6.34 -26.48 -8.40
N VAL A 88 -5.47 -25.60 -7.91
CA VAL A 88 -5.40 -24.22 -8.37
C VAL A 88 -4.99 -24.17 -9.82
N LEU A 89 -5.77 -23.47 -10.62
CA LEU A 89 -5.44 -23.14 -12.01
C LEU A 89 -4.77 -21.79 -12.08
N GLU A 90 -3.46 -21.76 -12.22
CA GLU A 90 -2.72 -20.53 -12.52
C GLU A 90 -2.69 -20.31 -14.04
N PHE A 91 -3.49 -19.36 -14.52
CA PHE A 91 -3.54 -19.00 -15.93
C PHE A 91 -4.01 -17.55 -16.13
N GLY A 92 -3.19 -16.71 -16.75
CA GLY A 92 -3.46 -15.28 -16.89
C GLY A 92 -3.48 -14.57 -15.54
N GLU A 93 -4.63 -14.04 -15.12
CA GLU A 93 -4.83 -13.45 -13.79
C GLU A 93 -5.41 -14.45 -12.78
N ALA A 94 -5.85 -15.62 -13.24
CA ALA A 94 -6.40 -16.69 -12.40
C ALA A 94 -5.32 -17.37 -11.56
N GLY A 95 -5.73 -17.93 -10.42
CA GLY A 95 -4.83 -18.62 -9.48
C GLY A 95 -5.42 -18.69 -8.08
N LEU A 96 -4.56 -18.85 -7.07
CA LEU A 96 -4.90 -18.59 -5.69
C LEU A 96 -4.79 -17.11 -5.43
N LEU A 97 -5.90 -16.48 -5.02
CA LEU A 97 -6.05 -15.04 -4.97
C LEU A 97 -6.31 -14.57 -3.53
N GLY A 98 -7.55 -14.33 -3.17
CA GLY A 98 -7.93 -13.74 -1.89
C GLY A 98 -7.80 -14.68 -0.69
N MET A 99 -7.53 -14.09 0.46
CA MET A 99 -7.48 -14.76 1.76
C MET A 99 -8.12 -13.86 2.82
N ALA A 100 -8.77 -14.48 3.82
CA ALA A 100 -9.19 -13.80 5.05
C ALA A 100 -9.02 -14.73 6.24
N LEU A 101 -8.67 -14.18 7.38
CA LEU A 101 -8.67 -14.88 8.67
C LEU A 101 -9.97 -14.55 9.41
N HIS A 102 -10.53 -15.56 10.14
CA HIS A 102 -11.71 -15.30 10.96
C HIS A 102 -11.39 -14.25 12.03
N PRO A 103 -12.25 -13.26 12.32
CA PRO A 103 -11.96 -12.22 13.30
C PRO A 103 -11.73 -12.76 14.73
N GLU A 104 -12.39 -13.86 15.08
CA GLU A 104 -12.17 -14.58 16.35
C GLU A 104 -11.22 -15.78 16.13
N PHE A 105 -10.03 -15.55 15.58
CA PHE A 105 -9.12 -16.60 15.11
C PHE A 105 -8.67 -17.55 16.23
N ASP A 106 -8.54 -17.06 17.46
CA ASP A 106 -8.14 -17.89 18.62
C ASP A 106 -9.15 -19.00 18.94
N THR A 107 -10.44 -18.74 18.71
CA THR A 107 -11.53 -19.71 18.96
C THR A 107 -12.02 -20.39 17.69
N HIS A 108 -11.88 -19.71 16.55
CA HIS A 108 -12.24 -20.19 15.22
C HIS A 108 -11.03 -20.00 14.30
N PRO A 109 -10.04 -20.92 14.34
CA PRO A 109 -8.81 -20.80 13.56
C PRO A 109 -9.09 -21.09 12.08
N TRP A 110 -10.03 -20.34 11.50
CA TRP A 110 -10.49 -20.51 10.13
C TRP A 110 -9.82 -19.52 9.19
N VAL A 111 -9.36 -20.09 8.08
CA VAL A 111 -8.75 -19.35 6.97
C VAL A 111 -9.60 -19.56 5.73
N TYR A 112 -10.03 -18.48 5.12
CA TYR A 112 -10.85 -18.47 3.91
C TYR A 112 -9.96 -18.15 2.73
N LEU A 113 -10.07 -18.96 1.68
CA LEU A 113 -9.28 -18.82 0.47
C LEU A 113 -10.20 -18.81 -0.75
N VAL A 114 -9.92 -17.91 -1.69
CA VAL A 114 -10.59 -17.86 -2.99
C VAL A 114 -9.58 -18.23 -4.07
N TYR A 115 -9.95 -19.18 -4.90
CA TYR A 115 -9.10 -19.58 -6.01
C TYR A 115 -9.86 -20.08 -7.23
N ASN A 116 -9.17 -20.00 -8.36
CA ASN A 116 -9.67 -20.50 -9.63
C ASN A 116 -9.23 -21.95 -9.84
N TYR A 117 -10.11 -22.73 -10.47
CA TYR A 117 -9.87 -24.14 -10.81
C TYR A 117 -10.46 -24.49 -12.16
N SER A 118 -10.00 -25.60 -12.77
CA SER A 118 -10.54 -26.12 -14.02
C SER A 118 -11.81 -26.94 -13.76
N SER A 119 -12.86 -26.64 -14.51
CA SER A 119 -14.12 -27.40 -14.50
C SER A 119 -14.47 -27.79 -15.95
N GLY A 120 -13.87 -28.87 -16.44
CA GLY A 120 -13.90 -29.23 -17.85
C GLY A 120 -13.13 -28.21 -18.70
N GLU A 121 -13.81 -27.61 -19.66
CA GLU A 121 -13.26 -26.55 -20.52
C GLU A 121 -13.38 -25.14 -19.92
N PHE A 122 -14.02 -25.00 -18.76
CA PHE A 122 -14.31 -23.72 -18.12
C PHE A 122 -13.39 -23.47 -16.94
N ILE A 123 -13.07 -22.21 -16.71
CA ILE A 123 -12.47 -21.74 -15.48
C ILE A 123 -13.62 -21.37 -14.54
N LYS A 124 -13.51 -21.80 -13.29
CA LYS A 124 -14.44 -21.48 -12.23
C LYS A 124 -13.69 -20.97 -11.01
N GLU A 125 -14.39 -20.26 -10.14
CA GLU A 125 -13.89 -19.78 -8.87
C GLU A 125 -14.66 -20.42 -7.73
N ARG A 126 -13.99 -20.62 -6.59
CA ARG A 126 -14.60 -21.11 -5.36
C ARG A 126 -14.06 -20.43 -4.13
N LEU A 127 -14.88 -20.38 -3.09
CA LEU A 127 -14.51 -20.02 -1.73
C LEU A 127 -14.39 -21.29 -0.90
N VAL A 128 -13.24 -21.47 -0.24
CA VAL A 128 -12.98 -22.63 0.62
C VAL A 128 -12.52 -22.15 1.99
N ARG A 129 -13.04 -22.72 3.05
CA ARG A 129 -12.60 -22.53 4.43
C ARG A 129 -11.70 -23.68 4.87
N TYR A 130 -10.52 -23.35 5.38
CA TYR A 130 -9.58 -24.27 5.99
C TYR A 130 -9.49 -24.02 7.50
N VAL A 131 -8.94 -25.00 8.23
CA VAL A 131 -8.65 -24.92 9.66
C VAL A 131 -7.14 -24.82 9.85
N TRP A 132 -6.68 -23.82 10.59
CA TRP A 132 -5.29 -23.72 11.04
C TRP A 132 -5.07 -24.58 12.28
N ASN A 133 -4.18 -25.57 12.22
CA ASN A 133 -3.90 -26.50 13.31
C ASN A 133 -2.64 -26.16 14.12
N GLY A 134 -2.07 -24.97 13.92
CA GLY A 134 -0.82 -24.53 14.54
C GLY A 134 0.42 -24.72 13.68
N SER A 135 0.34 -25.52 12.60
CA SER A 135 1.48 -25.79 11.70
C SER A 135 1.12 -25.75 10.22
N THR A 136 -0.09 -26.15 9.85
CA THR A 136 -0.57 -26.20 8.46
C THR A 136 -2.08 -25.97 8.40
N LEU A 137 -2.58 -25.69 7.20
CA LEU A 137 -4.02 -25.60 6.93
C LEU A 137 -4.55 -26.98 6.54
N THR A 138 -5.64 -27.40 7.19
CA THR A 138 -6.29 -28.71 7.01
C THR A 138 -7.81 -28.53 6.78
N ASP A 139 -8.52 -29.63 6.56
CA ASP A 139 -9.99 -29.73 6.55
C ASP A 139 -10.67 -28.71 5.63
N GLY A 140 -10.18 -28.63 4.38
CA GLY A 140 -10.74 -27.73 3.36
C GLY A 140 -12.24 -28.04 3.11
N ASN A 141 -13.11 -27.08 3.44
CA ASN A 141 -14.55 -27.14 3.22
C ASN A 141 -14.98 -26.10 2.18
N ILE A 142 -15.51 -26.53 1.05
CA ILE A 142 -16.01 -25.63 -0.01
C ILE A 142 -17.30 -24.96 0.48
N LEU A 143 -17.28 -23.64 0.61
CA LEU A 143 -18.43 -22.85 1.03
C LEU A 143 -19.26 -22.37 -0.17
N ILE A 144 -18.61 -21.88 -1.22
CA ILE A 144 -19.25 -21.50 -2.48
C ILE A 144 -18.46 -22.11 -3.63
N ASN A 145 -19.14 -22.70 -4.58
CA ASN A 145 -18.54 -23.37 -5.73
C ASN A 145 -19.13 -22.86 -7.05
N ASN A 146 -18.44 -23.12 -8.16
CA ASN A 146 -18.91 -22.83 -9.50
C ASN A 146 -19.20 -21.35 -9.81
N ILE A 147 -18.58 -20.41 -9.11
CA ILE A 147 -18.65 -18.99 -9.45
C ILE A 147 -18.07 -18.84 -10.87
N PRO A 148 -18.73 -18.10 -11.78
CA PRO A 148 -18.15 -17.83 -13.10
C PRO A 148 -16.82 -17.12 -13.00
N ALA A 149 -15.81 -17.61 -13.72
CA ALA A 149 -14.45 -17.08 -13.72
C ALA A 149 -13.82 -17.20 -15.12
N ASN A 150 -12.68 -16.54 -15.30
CA ASN A 150 -11.93 -16.56 -16.56
C ASN A 150 -10.42 -16.40 -16.31
N SER A 151 -9.65 -16.33 -17.37
CA SER A 151 -8.22 -15.96 -17.31
C SER A 151 -7.97 -14.51 -16.84
N TYR A 152 -9.02 -13.72 -16.68
CA TYR A 152 -8.97 -12.33 -16.19
C TYR A 152 -10.31 -11.92 -15.57
N HIS A 153 -10.31 -10.84 -14.77
CA HIS A 153 -11.47 -10.28 -14.07
C HIS A 153 -12.13 -11.28 -13.12
N ASN A 154 -11.40 -11.80 -12.18
CA ASN A 154 -11.92 -12.72 -11.17
C ASN A 154 -12.32 -12.04 -9.84
N GLY A 155 -11.89 -10.77 -9.59
CA GLY A 155 -12.13 -10.09 -8.32
C GLY A 155 -11.37 -10.77 -7.18
N SER A 156 -12.06 -11.61 -6.40
CA SER A 156 -11.53 -12.54 -5.40
C SER A 156 -11.07 -11.92 -4.06
N ARG A 157 -11.17 -10.60 -3.84
CA ARG A 157 -10.78 -9.99 -2.56
C ARG A 157 -11.76 -10.40 -1.45
N LEU A 158 -11.23 -10.65 -0.25
CA LEU A 158 -11.99 -11.01 0.94
C LEU A 158 -11.80 -9.97 2.05
N ALA A 159 -12.86 -9.66 2.78
CA ALA A 159 -12.80 -8.86 4.01
C ALA A 159 -13.91 -9.27 4.99
N PHE A 160 -13.60 -9.37 6.29
CA PHE A 160 -14.63 -9.49 7.31
C PHE A 160 -15.16 -8.11 7.70
N GLY A 161 -16.48 -7.98 7.72
CA GLY A 161 -17.16 -6.80 8.24
C GLY A 161 -17.29 -6.81 9.77
N PRO A 162 -17.55 -5.65 10.37
CA PRO A 162 -17.82 -5.54 11.81
C PRO A 162 -19.11 -6.27 12.24
N ASP A 163 -19.95 -6.63 11.28
CA ASP A 163 -21.13 -7.48 11.46
C ASP A 163 -20.81 -8.99 11.56
N GLY A 164 -19.51 -9.34 11.52
CA GLY A 164 -19.03 -10.71 11.56
C GLY A 164 -19.30 -11.52 10.29
N LYS A 165 -19.67 -10.86 9.17
CA LYS A 165 -19.88 -11.53 7.87
C LYS A 165 -18.64 -11.40 7.01
N LEU A 166 -18.43 -12.38 6.14
CA LEU A 166 -17.39 -12.36 5.13
C LEU A 166 -17.93 -11.69 3.86
N TYR A 167 -17.21 -10.71 3.36
CA TYR A 167 -17.48 -10.06 2.08
C TYR A 167 -16.45 -10.53 1.05
N MET A 168 -16.94 -10.84 -0.14
CA MET A 168 -16.13 -11.34 -1.25
C MET A 168 -16.45 -10.55 -2.51
N SER A 169 -15.44 -10.00 -3.16
CA SER A 169 -15.60 -9.44 -4.49
C SER A 169 -15.48 -10.53 -5.55
N THR A 170 -16.24 -10.40 -6.63
CA THR A 170 -16.12 -11.21 -7.84
C THR A 170 -16.02 -10.31 -9.06
N GLY A 171 -15.21 -10.66 -10.05
CA GLY A 171 -15.15 -9.95 -11.31
C GLY A 171 -16.23 -10.37 -12.29
N ASP A 172 -16.40 -9.66 -13.40
CA ASP A 172 -17.37 -9.98 -14.45
C ASP A 172 -16.98 -11.23 -15.27
N ALA A 173 -15.83 -11.83 -14.98
CA ALA A 173 -15.25 -12.97 -15.69
C ALA A 173 -15.10 -12.72 -17.21
N GLY A 174 -14.90 -11.46 -17.63
CA GLY A 174 -14.78 -11.05 -19.02
C GLY A 174 -16.10 -11.05 -19.79
N PHE A 175 -17.23 -11.32 -19.12
CA PHE A 175 -18.57 -11.25 -19.67
C PHE A 175 -19.37 -10.15 -18.97
N THR A 176 -19.32 -8.96 -19.54
CA THR A 176 -19.83 -7.73 -18.90
C THR A 176 -21.28 -7.82 -18.46
N SER A 177 -22.11 -8.62 -19.17
CA SER A 177 -23.50 -8.87 -18.82
C SER A 177 -23.68 -9.57 -17.45
N ASN A 178 -22.65 -10.24 -16.93
CA ASN A 178 -22.70 -10.88 -15.62
C ASN A 178 -22.98 -9.84 -14.50
N SER A 179 -22.41 -8.65 -14.61
CA SER A 179 -22.47 -7.63 -13.55
C SER A 179 -23.89 -7.16 -13.27
N GLN A 180 -24.76 -7.11 -14.29
CA GLN A 180 -26.18 -6.76 -14.18
C GLN A 180 -27.10 -7.97 -14.05
N ASN A 181 -26.60 -9.21 -14.25
CA ASN A 181 -27.42 -10.40 -14.16
C ASN A 181 -27.65 -10.81 -12.69
N PRO A 182 -28.89 -10.79 -12.16
CA PRO A 182 -29.19 -11.15 -10.77
C PRO A 182 -28.99 -12.65 -10.47
N ASN A 183 -28.88 -13.50 -11.49
CA ASN A 183 -28.65 -14.94 -11.35
C ASN A 183 -27.16 -15.32 -11.46
N SER A 184 -26.25 -14.36 -11.69
CA SER A 184 -24.81 -14.58 -11.75
C SER A 184 -24.15 -14.06 -10.48
N LEU A 185 -23.25 -14.84 -9.90
CA LEU A 185 -22.40 -14.39 -8.79
C LEU A 185 -21.16 -13.61 -9.27
N ALA A 186 -20.94 -13.45 -10.58
CA ALA A 186 -19.84 -12.68 -11.15
C ALA A 186 -20.19 -11.19 -11.27
N GLY A 187 -19.21 -10.30 -11.06
CA GLY A 187 -19.41 -8.84 -11.08
C GLY A 187 -20.19 -8.32 -9.88
N LYS A 188 -19.93 -8.85 -8.69
CA LYS A 188 -20.68 -8.63 -7.45
C LYS A 188 -19.78 -8.41 -6.24
N ILE A 189 -20.37 -7.86 -5.19
CA ILE A 189 -19.94 -8.11 -3.81
C ILE A 189 -20.91 -9.14 -3.23
N LEU A 190 -20.37 -10.24 -2.73
CA LEU A 190 -21.09 -11.28 -2.02
C LEU A 190 -20.93 -11.08 -0.51
N ARG A 191 -21.99 -11.36 0.28
CA ARG A 191 -21.94 -11.35 1.74
C ARG A 191 -22.40 -12.70 2.28
N ILE A 192 -21.60 -13.29 3.16
CA ILE A 192 -21.60 -14.71 3.47
C ILE A 192 -21.44 -14.87 4.99
N ASN A 193 -22.22 -15.77 5.61
CA ASN A 193 -21.94 -16.19 6.99
C ASN A 193 -20.62 -16.96 7.07
N PRO A 194 -19.88 -16.92 8.19
CA PRO A 194 -18.61 -17.64 8.34
C PRO A 194 -18.70 -19.15 8.11
N ASP A 195 -19.88 -19.75 8.26
CA ASP A 195 -20.15 -21.16 7.99
C ASP A 195 -20.49 -21.47 6.53
N GLY A 196 -20.61 -20.45 5.67
CA GLY A 196 -20.93 -20.55 4.25
C GLY A 196 -22.41 -20.35 3.93
N ASN A 197 -23.29 -20.25 4.93
CA ASN A 197 -24.71 -20.01 4.70
C ASN A 197 -24.97 -18.56 4.21
N ILE A 198 -26.10 -18.38 3.53
CA ILE A 198 -26.58 -17.07 3.11
C ILE A 198 -27.10 -16.30 4.32
N PRO A 199 -26.65 -15.08 4.61
CA PRO A 199 -27.23 -14.24 5.65
C PRO A 199 -28.71 -13.94 5.37
N ALA A 200 -29.54 -14.07 6.38
CA ALA A 200 -31.01 -13.86 6.23
C ALA A 200 -31.37 -12.40 5.95
N ASP A 201 -30.47 -11.48 6.29
CA ASP A 201 -30.58 -10.03 6.14
C ASP A 201 -29.86 -9.49 4.89
N ASN A 202 -29.48 -10.35 3.94
CA ASN A 202 -28.98 -9.90 2.65
C ASN A 202 -30.06 -9.15 1.86
N PRO A 203 -29.70 -8.15 1.04
CA PRO A 203 -30.66 -7.34 0.27
C PRO A 203 -31.58 -8.17 -0.64
N VAL A 204 -31.06 -9.28 -1.15
CA VAL A 204 -31.81 -10.25 -1.95
C VAL A 204 -31.96 -11.53 -1.15
N ALA A 205 -33.17 -11.83 -0.75
CA ALA A 205 -33.47 -13.01 0.06
C ALA A 205 -33.05 -14.30 -0.66
N GLY A 206 -32.32 -15.17 0.06
CA GLY A 206 -31.80 -16.42 -0.47
C GLY A 206 -30.63 -16.27 -1.47
N SER A 207 -30.03 -15.09 -1.56
CA SER A 207 -28.86 -14.83 -2.44
C SER A 207 -27.67 -14.33 -1.63
N TYR A 208 -26.46 -14.70 -2.08
CA TYR A 208 -25.22 -14.14 -1.55
C TYR A 208 -24.99 -12.69 -2.01
N ILE A 209 -25.69 -12.23 -3.07
CA ILE A 209 -25.46 -10.92 -3.68
C ILE A 209 -25.81 -9.82 -2.68
N TRP A 210 -24.79 -9.01 -2.35
CA TRP A 210 -24.92 -7.85 -1.47
C TRP A 210 -24.92 -6.52 -2.27
N ALA A 211 -24.12 -6.45 -3.35
CA ALA A 211 -24.09 -5.35 -4.30
C ALA A 211 -23.75 -5.88 -5.70
N SER A 212 -24.08 -5.14 -6.76
CA SER A 212 -23.95 -5.56 -8.16
C SER A 212 -23.40 -4.45 -9.06
N GLY A 213 -23.13 -4.77 -10.33
CA GLY A 213 -22.70 -3.78 -11.31
C GLY A 213 -21.23 -3.41 -11.21
N LEU A 214 -20.39 -4.34 -10.77
CA LEU A 214 -18.93 -4.17 -10.65
C LEU A 214 -18.21 -4.90 -11.80
N ARG A 215 -17.04 -4.38 -12.19
CA ARG A 215 -16.25 -4.97 -13.27
C ARG A 215 -15.21 -5.96 -12.75
N ASN A 216 -14.30 -5.52 -11.92
CA ASN A 216 -13.20 -6.34 -11.39
C ASN A 216 -12.63 -5.71 -10.12
N THR A 217 -13.36 -5.81 -9.03
CA THR A 217 -12.97 -5.22 -7.74
C THR A 217 -11.80 -5.99 -7.13
N GLN A 218 -10.66 -5.32 -6.96
CA GLN A 218 -9.36 -5.91 -6.58
C GLN A 218 -8.97 -5.62 -5.13
N GLY A 219 -9.61 -4.68 -4.47
CA GLY A 219 -9.39 -4.35 -3.06
C GLY A 219 -10.70 -4.18 -2.32
N LEU A 220 -10.73 -4.59 -1.05
CA LEU A 220 -11.82 -4.35 -0.10
C LEU A 220 -11.22 -3.93 1.24
N ALA A 221 -11.69 -2.86 1.83
CA ALA A 221 -11.28 -2.43 3.16
C ALA A 221 -12.45 -1.86 3.95
N PHE A 222 -12.57 -2.30 5.21
CA PHE A 222 -13.50 -1.70 6.17
C PHE A 222 -12.80 -0.64 7.01
N THR A 223 -13.51 0.45 7.32
CA THR A 223 -13.13 1.31 8.42
C THR A 223 -13.68 0.76 9.75
N PRO A 224 -13.16 1.20 10.90
CA PRO A 224 -13.70 0.83 12.20
C PRO A 224 -15.19 1.22 12.39
N GLU A 225 -15.65 2.25 11.68
CA GLU A 225 -17.04 2.72 11.67
C GLU A 225 -17.97 1.85 10.83
N GLY A 226 -17.41 0.89 10.06
CA GLY A 226 -18.15 -0.08 9.26
C GLY A 226 -18.42 0.35 7.82
N LEU A 227 -17.75 1.39 7.32
CA LEU A 227 -17.79 1.75 5.91
C LEU A 227 -16.92 0.79 5.10
N LEU A 228 -17.47 0.23 4.02
CA LEU A 228 -16.75 -0.67 3.12
C LEU A 228 -16.36 0.06 1.85
N TYR A 229 -15.07 0.06 1.55
CA TYR A 229 -14.54 0.60 0.30
C TYR A 229 -14.10 -0.53 -0.62
N GLY A 230 -14.19 -0.28 -1.94
CA GLY A 230 -13.70 -1.19 -2.97
C GLY A 230 -12.97 -0.44 -4.07
N SER A 231 -11.83 -0.97 -4.53
CA SER A 231 -11.13 -0.50 -5.72
C SER A 231 -11.55 -1.35 -6.92
N ASP A 232 -12.11 -0.75 -7.97
CA ASP A 232 -12.60 -1.45 -9.15
C ASP A 232 -11.84 -1.01 -10.42
N HIS A 233 -11.43 -1.99 -11.25
CA HIS A 233 -10.73 -1.71 -12.49
C HIS A 233 -11.68 -1.24 -13.60
N GLY A 234 -11.42 -0.08 -14.16
CA GLY A 234 -12.03 0.37 -15.40
C GLY A 234 -11.50 -0.35 -16.66
N PRO A 235 -12.14 -0.16 -17.82
CA PRO A 235 -11.69 -0.78 -19.08
C PRO A 235 -10.38 -0.20 -19.63
N ASN A 236 -10.32 1.10 -19.88
CA ASN A 236 -9.14 1.87 -20.28
C ASN A 236 -9.06 3.20 -19.51
N ASN A 237 -10.16 3.60 -18.98
CA ASN A 237 -10.45 4.80 -18.19
C ASN A 237 -11.30 4.37 -17.00
N ASP A 238 -11.43 5.26 -16.03
CA ASP A 238 -12.32 5.16 -14.88
C ASP A 238 -12.10 3.90 -14.02
N ASP A 239 -10.82 3.69 -13.60
CA ASP A 239 -10.60 2.93 -12.37
C ASP A 239 -11.28 3.68 -11.22
N GLU A 240 -11.88 2.97 -10.27
CA GLU A 240 -12.74 3.58 -9.26
C GLU A 240 -12.31 3.26 -7.84
N LEU A 241 -12.54 4.20 -6.92
CA LEU A 241 -12.74 3.92 -5.50
C LEU A 241 -14.21 4.08 -5.19
N ASN A 242 -14.85 2.99 -4.80
CA ASN A 242 -16.26 2.92 -4.45
C ASN A 242 -16.48 2.86 -2.94
N LEU A 243 -17.49 3.56 -2.42
CA LEU A 243 -18.10 3.24 -1.14
C LEU A 243 -19.21 2.23 -1.37
N LEU A 244 -18.98 1.00 -0.90
CA LEU A 244 -19.87 -0.14 -1.17
C LEU A 244 -21.01 -0.20 -0.15
N GLU A 245 -22.25 -0.33 -0.63
CA GLU A 245 -23.46 -0.32 0.17
C GLU A 245 -24.42 -1.47 -0.23
N ALA A 246 -25.21 -1.92 0.73
CA ALA A 246 -26.20 -2.98 0.54
C ALA A 246 -27.23 -2.63 -0.54
N GLY A 247 -27.44 -3.53 -1.48
CA GLY A 247 -28.48 -3.39 -2.51
C GLY A 247 -28.19 -2.34 -3.59
N ARG A 248 -26.98 -1.78 -3.63
CA ARG A 248 -26.58 -0.81 -4.63
C ARG A 248 -26.09 -1.49 -5.90
N ASN A 249 -26.23 -0.76 -7.01
CA ASN A 249 -25.65 -1.04 -8.32
C ASN A 249 -24.51 -0.05 -8.56
N TYR A 250 -23.39 -0.51 -9.15
CA TYR A 250 -22.22 0.32 -9.47
C TYR A 250 -22.08 0.57 -10.98
N GLY A 251 -23.14 0.28 -11.74
CA GLY A 251 -23.35 0.74 -13.12
C GLY A 251 -22.72 -0.11 -14.21
N TRP A 252 -21.63 -0.85 -13.97
CA TRP A 252 -20.97 -1.62 -15.02
C TRP A 252 -21.88 -2.66 -15.68
N PRO A 253 -21.92 -2.80 -17.03
CA PRO A 253 -21.11 -2.10 -18.04
C PRO A 253 -21.77 -0.86 -18.64
N ALA A 254 -22.97 -0.48 -18.21
CA ALA A 254 -23.69 0.66 -18.76
C ALA A 254 -23.07 2.00 -18.36
N VAL A 255 -22.36 2.03 -17.24
CA VAL A 255 -21.66 3.19 -16.70
C VAL A 255 -20.22 2.78 -16.37
N ALA A 256 -19.25 3.64 -16.61
CA ALA A 256 -17.89 3.56 -16.14
C ALA A 256 -17.51 4.92 -15.54
N GLY A 257 -17.14 4.96 -14.26
CA GLY A 257 -16.92 6.19 -13.52
C GLY A 257 -18.21 6.89 -13.12
N PHE A 258 -18.26 8.21 -13.35
CA PHE A 258 -19.42 9.02 -12.99
C PHE A 258 -20.52 8.94 -14.04
N CYS A 259 -21.77 9.15 -13.61
CA CYS A 259 -22.94 9.22 -14.49
C CYS A 259 -22.98 10.58 -15.21
N ASP A 260 -22.14 10.80 -16.19
CA ASP A 260 -21.99 12.12 -16.83
C ASP A 260 -22.45 12.18 -18.30
N LEU A 261 -22.74 11.02 -18.92
CA LEU A 261 -23.34 10.94 -20.25
C LEU A 261 -24.88 10.78 -20.18
N PRO A 262 -25.64 11.25 -21.18
CA PRO A 262 -27.11 11.19 -21.15
C PRO A 262 -27.70 9.79 -20.95
N ASP A 263 -27.12 8.76 -21.57
CA ASP A 263 -27.56 7.37 -21.43
C ASP A 263 -27.19 6.81 -20.05
N GLU A 264 -26.01 7.17 -19.53
CA GLU A 264 -25.56 6.82 -18.17
C GLU A 264 -26.46 7.46 -17.11
N LEU A 265 -26.77 8.76 -17.21
CA LEU A 265 -27.69 9.44 -16.30
C LEU A 265 -29.05 8.73 -16.26
N THR A 266 -29.56 8.31 -17.42
CA THR A 266 -30.81 7.56 -17.51
C THR A 266 -30.72 6.22 -16.79
N PHE A 267 -29.65 5.47 -17.04
CA PHE A 267 -29.38 4.18 -16.41
C PHE A 267 -29.25 4.32 -14.88
N CYS A 268 -28.48 5.31 -14.44
CA CYS A 268 -28.24 5.58 -13.02
C CYS A 268 -29.53 5.84 -12.25
N GLN A 269 -30.40 6.67 -12.81
CA GLN A 269 -31.70 6.99 -12.20
C GLN A 269 -32.62 5.78 -12.10
N GLN A 270 -32.59 4.90 -13.11
CA GLN A 270 -33.46 3.72 -13.17
C GLN A 270 -32.97 2.53 -12.35
N ASN A 271 -31.66 2.44 -12.05
CA ASN A 271 -31.02 1.25 -11.52
C ASN A 271 -30.37 1.43 -10.15
N ASN A 272 -30.73 2.48 -9.39
CA ASN A 272 -30.20 2.76 -8.06
C ASN A 272 -28.64 2.79 -8.03
N VAL A 273 -28.03 3.36 -9.08
CA VAL A 273 -26.57 3.41 -9.18
C VAL A 273 -26.00 4.34 -8.11
N ARG A 274 -24.93 3.88 -7.48
CA ARG A 274 -24.06 4.71 -6.65
C ARG A 274 -22.80 5.03 -7.43
N GLU A 275 -22.54 6.31 -7.61
CA GLU A 275 -21.33 6.80 -8.25
C GLU A 275 -20.10 6.56 -7.36
N PRO A 276 -18.90 6.41 -7.96
CA PRO A 276 -17.65 6.26 -7.20
C PRO A 276 -17.33 7.51 -6.38
N LEU A 277 -16.54 7.35 -5.34
CA LEU A 277 -15.98 8.47 -4.59
C LEU A 277 -14.85 9.18 -5.35
N TYR A 278 -14.16 8.44 -6.22
CA TYR A 278 -13.09 8.92 -7.07
C TYR A 278 -12.89 8.00 -8.28
N ALA A 279 -12.55 8.59 -9.43
CA ALA A 279 -12.24 7.87 -10.66
C ALA A 279 -10.95 8.37 -11.29
N TRP A 280 -10.22 7.47 -11.98
CA TRP A 280 -8.95 7.78 -12.64
C TRP A 280 -9.00 7.53 -14.14
N THR A 281 -8.72 8.59 -14.91
CA THR A 281 -8.52 8.51 -16.36
C THR A 281 -7.17 9.13 -16.74
N PRO A 282 -6.23 8.37 -17.34
CA PRO A 282 -6.30 6.95 -17.69
C PRO A 282 -6.21 6.02 -16.47
N THR A 283 -6.55 4.74 -16.65
CA THR A 283 -6.46 3.71 -15.60
C THR A 283 -5.07 3.60 -15.01
N LEU A 284 -5.01 3.43 -13.68
CA LEU A 284 -3.81 3.09 -12.90
C LEU A 284 -3.60 1.57 -12.77
N ALA A 285 -4.64 0.76 -13.07
CA ALA A 285 -4.83 -0.62 -12.67
C ALA A 285 -4.77 -0.75 -11.15
N VAL A 286 -5.81 -0.22 -10.50
CA VAL A 286 -5.98 -0.24 -9.03
C VAL A 286 -6.01 -1.68 -8.50
N ALA A 287 -5.46 -1.92 -7.31
CA ALA A 287 -5.33 -3.26 -6.76
C ALA A 287 -5.73 -3.27 -5.27
N GLY A 288 -5.01 -3.95 -4.39
CA GLY A 288 -5.34 -4.01 -2.97
C GLY A 288 -5.42 -2.65 -2.29
N ILE A 289 -6.30 -2.55 -1.32
CA ILE A 289 -6.49 -1.35 -0.49
C ILE A 289 -6.50 -1.74 0.98
N ASP A 290 -6.08 -0.80 1.84
CA ASP A 290 -6.25 -0.91 3.28
C ASP A 290 -6.49 0.47 3.90
N TYR A 291 -7.16 0.49 5.05
CA TYR A 291 -7.46 1.72 5.77
C TYR A 291 -6.37 2.04 6.79
N TYR A 292 -5.76 3.22 6.65
CA TYR A 292 -4.73 3.69 7.56
C TYR A 292 -5.28 4.76 8.52
N ASN A 293 -5.19 4.50 9.84
CA ASN A 293 -5.58 5.46 10.88
C ASN A 293 -4.63 5.45 12.08
N HIS A 294 -3.40 4.97 11.90
CA HIS A 294 -2.44 4.91 13.01
C HIS A 294 -1.70 6.25 13.20
N PRO A 295 -1.50 6.73 14.45
CA PRO A 295 -0.89 8.03 14.73
C PRO A 295 0.61 8.12 14.41
N VAL A 296 1.30 6.99 14.17
CA VAL A 296 2.74 6.97 13.89
C VAL A 296 3.11 7.64 12.56
N ILE A 297 2.19 7.65 11.57
CA ILE A 297 2.28 8.46 10.36
C ILE A 297 1.03 9.35 10.27
N PRO A 298 1.02 10.51 10.95
CA PRO A 298 -0.17 11.36 11.07
C PRO A 298 -0.73 11.86 9.73
N HIS A 299 0.13 12.01 8.74
CA HIS A 299 -0.25 12.42 7.39
C HIS A 299 -1.25 11.45 6.72
N TRP A 300 -1.10 10.15 7.01
CA TRP A 300 -1.96 9.10 6.47
C TRP A 300 -3.15 8.72 7.36
N GLN A 301 -3.30 9.33 8.55
CA GLN A 301 -4.49 9.04 9.35
C GLN A 301 -5.76 9.31 8.54
N HIS A 302 -6.79 8.48 8.73
CA HIS A 302 -8.07 8.56 8.05
C HIS A 302 -7.95 8.55 6.52
N THR A 303 -7.21 7.57 5.99
CA THR A 303 -6.81 7.49 4.58
C THR A 303 -6.95 6.06 4.06
N ILE A 304 -7.47 5.89 2.85
CA ILE A 304 -7.33 4.63 2.11
C ILE A 304 -5.97 4.65 1.42
N LEU A 305 -5.14 3.66 1.72
CA LEU A 305 -3.94 3.34 0.95
C LEU A 305 -4.31 2.36 -0.16
N MET A 306 -3.97 2.68 -1.40
CA MET A 306 -4.33 1.90 -2.57
C MET A 306 -3.10 1.63 -3.43
N THR A 307 -2.86 0.37 -3.74
CA THR A 307 -1.80 -0.04 -4.66
C THR A 307 -2.25 0.03 -6.11
N SER A 308 -1.29 0.16 -7.02
CA SER A 308 -1.56 0.16 -8.46
C SER A 308 -0.52 -0.67 -9.21
N LEU A 309 -1.02 -1.44 -10.17
CA LEU A 309 -0.21 -2.36 -10.97
C LEU A 309 0.42 -1.66 -12.16
N LYS A 310 -0.39 -1.02 -13.02
CA LYS A 310 0.06 -0.35 -14.24
C LYS A 310 0.84 0.93 -13.92
N ALA A 311 0.32 1.72 -12.98
CA ALA A 311 0.97 2.97 -12.58
C ALA A 311 2.15 2.75 -11.62
N SER A 312 2.32 1.54 -11.07
CA SER A 312 3.48 1.16 -10.25
C SER A 312 3.74 2.10 -9.07
N LYS A 313 2.69 2.45 -8.33
CA LYS A 313 2.75 3.39 -7.20
C LYS A 313 1.73 3.06 -6.11
N LEU A 314 1.95 3.59 -4.92
CA LEU A 314 0.97 3.66 -3.85
C LEU A 314 0.23 4.99 -3.97
N VAL A 315 -1.10 4.96 -3.85
CA VAL A 315 -1.95 6.15 -3.80
C VAL A 315 -2.58 6.25 -2.42
N SER A 316 -2.49 7.41 -1.79
CA SER A 316 -3.20 7.70 -0.55
C SER A 316 -4.41 8.58 -0.86
N LEU A 317 -5.60 8.16 -0.39
CA LEU A 317 -6.85 8.88 -0.58
C LEU A 317 -7.35 9.32 0.79
N LYS A 318 -7.16 10.60 1.09
CA LYS A 318 -7.63 11.21 2.34
C LYS A 318 -9.15 11.28 2.33
N LEU A 319 -9.78 10.70 3.34
CA LEU A 319 -11.23 10.72 3.48
C LEU A 319 -11.71 11.98 4.23
N SER A 320 -12.95 12.39 3.93
CA SER A 320 -13.69 13.34 4.78
C SER A 320 -13.96 12.72 6.16
N THR A 321 -14.25 13.56 7.15
CA THR A 321 -14.46 13.10 8.55
C THR A 321 -15.57 12.05 8.68
N ASP A 322 -16.58 12.10 7.82
CA ASP A 322 -17.67 11.11 7.76
C ASP A 322 -17.35 9.89 6.86
N GLY A 323 -16.21 9.91 6.15
CA GLY A 323 -15.81 8.85 5.24
C GLY A 323 -16.56 8.83 3.90
N LEU A 324 -17.46 9.77 3.65
CA LEU A 324 -18.36 9.72 2.49
C LEU A 324 -17.79 10.37 1.23
N SER A 325 -16.61 10.97 1.30
CA SER A 325 -15.93 11.58 0.15
C SER A 325 -14.41 11.53 0.28
N VAL A 326 -13.71 11.67 -0.85
CA VAL A 326 -12.26 11.83 -0.92
C VAL A 326 -11.93 13.31 -0.94
N VAL A 327 -11.14 13.77 0.05
CA VAL A 327 -10.74 15.18 0.19
C VAL A 327 -9.51 15.50 -0.65
N SER A 328 -8.55 14.58 -0.71
CA SER A 328 -7.33 14.74 -1.49
C SER A 328 -6.71 13.38 -1.83
N THR A 329 -5.90 13.36 -2.88
CA THR A 329 -5.13 12.18 -3.28
C THR A 329 -3.67 12.56 -3.44
N GLU A 330 -2.77 11.67 -3.01
CA GLU A 330 -1.34 11.82 -3.20
C GLU A 330 -0.74 10.51 -3.73
N GLN A 331 0.40 10.61 -4.42
CA GLN A 331 1.08 9.47 -5.04
C GLN A 331 2.46 9.29 -4.40
N TRP A 332 2.82 8.04 -4.10
CA TRP A 332 4.02 7.66 -3.36
C TRP A 332 4.76 6.57 -4.11
N PHE A 333 6.10 6.58 -4.04
CA PHE A 333 6.98 5.52 -4.54
C PHE A 333 6.80 5.20 -6.04
N ASP A 334 6.58 6.25 -6.86
CA ASP A 334 6.31 6.12 -8.31
C ASP A 334 7.44 5.36 -9.02
N GLY A 335 7.10 4.19 -9.59
CA GLY A 335 8.02 3.28 -10.28
C GLY A 335 9.12 2.65 -9.40
N TYR A 336 9.15 2.93 -8.09
CA TYR A 336 10.28 2.56 -7.22
C TYR A 336 10.46 1.04 -7.14
N TRP A 337 9.37 0.29 -6.95
CA TRP A 337 9.39 -1.18 -6.85
C TRP A 337 8.71 -1.88 -8.02
N GLY A 338 8.08 -1.15 -8.94
CA GLY A 338 7.26 -1.68 -10.02
C GLY A 338 5.82 -1.91 -9.58
N ARG A 339 5.21 -2.99 -10.06
CA ARG A 339 3.79 -3.30 -9.89
C ARG A 339 3.47 -3.66 -8.45
N LEU A 340 2.69 -2.82 -7.78
CA LEU A 340 2.23 -3.05 -6.41
C LEU A 340 0.86 -3.75 -6.46
N ARG A 341 0.79 -4.96 -5.88
CA ARG A 341 -0.43 -5.79 -5.89
C ARG A 341 -1.30 -5.59 -4.66
N ASP A 342 -0.68 -5.47 -3.50
CA ASP A 342 -1.43 -5.42 -2.25
C ASP A 342 -0.74 -4.56 -1.20
N VAL A 343 -1.54 -4.07 -0.25
CA VAL A 343 -1.10 -3.31 0.90
C VAL A 343 -1.78 -3.85 2.15
N CYS A 344 -1.00 -3.99 3.22
CA CYS A 344 -1.48 -4.42 4.52
C CYS A 344 -0.94 -3.51 5.61
N VAL A 345 -1.79 -3.02 6.49
CA VAL A 345 -1.44 -2.17 7.64
C VAL A 345 -1.41 -3.01 8.91
N SER A 346 -0.30 -3.00 9.62
CA SER A 346 -0.19 -3.69 10.91
C SER A 346 -0.74 -2.86 12.07
N PRO A 347 -1.07 -3.47 13.21
CA PRO A 347 -1.59 -2.78 14.39
C PRO A 347 -0.63 -1.73 14.98
N ASP A 348 0.68 -1.83 14.71
CA ASP A 348 1.70 -0.84 15.13
C ASP A 348 1.95 0.24 14.06
N GLY A 349 1.14 0.27 13.00
CA GLY A 349 1.14 1.31 11.95
C GLY A 349 2.24 1.15 10.91
N LYS A 350 2.89 -0.02 10.82
CA LYS A 350 3.74 -0.37 9.68
C LYS A 350 2.88 -0.76 8.49
N ILE A 351 3.42 -0.58 7.30
CA ILE A 351 2.77 -0.92 6.05
C ILE A 351 3.60 -1.98 5.34
N TYR A 352 2.94 -3.00 4.82
CA TYR A 352 3.55 -4.03 3.98
C TYR A 352 2.98 -3.95 2.57
N LEU A 353 3.86 -3.99 1.57
CA LEU A 353 3.49 -3.96 0.15
C LEU A 353 3.92 -5.25 -0.54
N ALA A 354 3.01 -5.86 -1.29
CA ALA A 354 3.30 -6.96 -2.20
C ALA A 354 3.74 -6.42 -3.57
N VAL A 355 4.94 -6.78 -4.00
CA VAL A 355 5.45 -6.48 -5.35
C VAL A 355 5.22 -7.69 -6.24
N SER A 356 4.58 -7.48 -7.40
CA SER A 356 4.12 -8.53 -8.32
C SER A 356 4.58 -8.24 -9.76
N ASN A 357 5.88 -8.18 -9.98
CA ASN A 357 6.47 -7.91 -11.30
C ASN A 357 6.52 -9.16 -12.19
N ARG A 358 6.28 -10.36 -11.63
CA ARG A 358 6.23 -11.65 -12.33
C ARG A 358 4.83 -12.04 -12.79
N ASP A 359 3.83 -11.17 -12.66
CA ASP A 359 2.42 -11.44 -12.97
C ASP A 359 2.11 -11.61 -14.48
N GLY A 360 3.12 -11.60 -15.34
CA GLY A 360 3.01 -11.73 -16.79
C GLY A 360 2.84 -10.40 -17.53
N ARG A 361 2.63 -9.29 -16.80
CA ARG A 361 2.52 -7.92 -17.37
C ARG A 361 3.62 -6.98 -16.87
N GLY A 362 4.37 -7.39 -15.84
CA GLY A 362 5.49 -6.65 -15.29
C GLY A 362 6.82 -6.97 -15.98
N THR A 363 7.86 -6.23 -15.59
CA THR A 363 9.25 -6.51 -15.96
C THR A 363 10.01 -6.90 -14.69
N PRO A 364 10.24 -8.19 -14.43
CA PRO A 364 10.93 -8.65 -13.24
C PRO A 364 12.35 -8.07 -13.12
N ARG A 365 12.72 -7.68 -11.90
CA ARG A 365 14.06 -7.21 -11.53
C ARG A 365 14.72 -8.24 -10.62
N PRO A 366 16.05 -8.21 -10.43
CA PRO A 366 16.71 -9.06 -9.45
C PRO A 366 16.06 -8.92 -8.07
N GLY A 367 15.71 -10.05 -7.43
CA GLY A 367 15.04 -10.11 -6.13
C GLY A 367 13.50 -9.97 -6.17
N ASP A 368 12.88 -9.83 -7.35
CA ASP A 368 11.41 -9.90 -7.48
C ASP A 368 10.93 -11.37 -7.46
N ASP A 369 9.69 -11.70 -7.07
CA ASP A 369 8.81 -10.74 -6.38
C ASP A 369 9.18 -10.63 -4.92
N ARG A 370 8.67 -9.64 -4.20
CA ARG A 370 9.11 -9.33 -2.85
C ARG A 370 8.01 -8.72 -2.00
N ILE A 371 8.23 -8.70 -0.67
CA ILE A 371 7.42 -7.94 0.28
C ILE A 371 8.29 -6.82 0.87
N ILE A 372 7.76 -5.61 0.87
CA ILE A 372 8.40 -4.40 1.39
C ILE A 372 7.70 -3.98 2.69
N GLU A 373 8.46 -3.74 3.75
CA GLU A 373 8.00 -3.05 4.96
C GLU A 373 8.28 -1.55 4.83
N ILE A 374 7.32 -0.72 5.18
CA ILE A 374 7.46 0.73 5.37
C ILE A 374 7.14 1.01 6.84
N LYS A 375 8.06 1.67 7.53
CA LYS A 375 7.87 2.04 8.93
C LYS A 375 8.32 3.46 9.21
N ALA A 376 7.67 4.13 10.16
CA ALA A 376 8.17 5.37 10.69
C ALA A 376 9.52 5.14 11.40
N VAL A 377 10.47 6.02 11.14
CA VAL A 377 11.72 6.04 11.89
C VAL A 377 11.42 6.67 13.24
N SER A 378 11.47 5.86 14.31
CA SER A 378 11.47 6.42 15.67
C SER A 378 12.70 7.31 15.82
N PRO A 379 12.59 8.51 16.39
CA PRO A 379 13.77 9.25 16.74
C PRO A 379 14.57 8.42 17.75
N THR A 380 15.61 7.73 17.25
CA THR A 380 16.53 7.00 18.14
C THR A 380 17.19 8.01 19.06
N SER A 381 17.52 7.58 20.28
CA SER A 381 18.31 8.40 21.22
C SER A 381 19.62 8.91 20.59
N ASP A 382 20.17 8.21 19.59
CA ASP A 382 21.30 8.66 18.79
C ASP A 382 20.95 9.83 17.85
N ASN A 383 19.71 9.90 17.32
CA ASN A 383 19.22 11.08 16.59
C ASN A 383 18.85 12.23 17.53
N LEU A 384 18.44 11.95 18.77
CA LEU A 384 18.28 12.98 19.82
C LEU A 384 19.64 13.49 20.28
N ALA A 385 20.65 12.63 20.41
CA ALA A 385 22.04 13.05 20.68
C ALA A 385 22.63 13.84 19.50
N ASN A 386 22.29 13.49 18.25
CA ASN A 386 22.64 14.30 17.07
C ASN A 386 21.79 15.57 16.93
N THR A 387 20.54 15.60 17.46
CA THR A 387 19.76 16.84 17.53
C THR A 387 20.22 17.76 18.67
N GLU A 388 20.80 17.25 19.74
CA GLU A 388 21.51 18.09 20.72
C GLU A 388 22.80 18.68 20.12
N ASN A 389 23.43 17.99 19.18
CA ASN A 389 24.53 18.49 18.37
C ASN A 389 24.11 19.11 17.03
N SER A 390 22.78 19.28 16.77
CA SER A 390 22.35 19.99 15.56
C SER A 390 22.95 21.38 15.57
N ARG A 391 23.81 21.64 14.60
CA ARG A 391 24.58 22.90 14.46
C ARG A 391 23.65 24.11 14.31
N LEU A 392 22.35 23.89 14.03
CA LEU A 392 21.35 24.93 13.78
C LEU A 392 20.16 24.76 14.75
N LYS A 393 19.90 25.80 15.55
CA LYS A 393 18.75 25.86 16.49
C LYS A 393 18.03 27.19 16.38
N VAL A 394 16.71 27.16 16.47
CA VAL A 394 15.83 28.34 16.61
C VAL A 394 15.35 28.40 18.06
N ILE A 395 15.56 29.53 18.75
CA ILE A 395 15.30 29.67 20.20
C ILE A 395 14.57 31.00 20.47
N PRO A 396 13.44 30.96 21.19
CA PRO A 396 12.69 29.78 21.66
C PRO A 396 12.05 29.02 20.48
N ASN A 397 11.62 27.80 20.72
CA ASN A 397 10.80 27.04 19.80
C ASN A 397 9.74 26.32 20.66
N PRO A 398 8.46 26.70 20.59
CA PRO A 398 7.82 27.63 19.63
C PRO A 398 8.24 29.11 19.75
N LEU A 399 8.14 29.81 18.60
CA LEU A 399 8.38 31.25 18.50
C LEU A 399 7.09 32.04 18.71
N ASN A 400 7.20 33.15 19.48
CA ASN A 400 6.18 34.18 19.57
C ASN A 400 6.87 35.54 19.32
N GLY A 401 6.75 36.05 18.09
CA GLY A 401 7.30 37.35 17.67
C GLY A 401 8.71 37.28 17.10
N ALA A 402 9.75 37.12 17.91
CA ALA A 402 11.12 37.09 17.45
C ALA A 402 11.91 35.91 18.04
N GLY A 403 12.83 35.34 17.28
CA GLY A 403 13.67 34.24 17.69
C GLY A 403 15.14 34.44 17.34
N LEU A 404 16.01 33.82 18.13
CA LEU A 404 17.42 33.74 17.89
C LEU A 404 17.73 32.42 17.19
N VAL A 405 18.37 32.50 16.03
CA VAL A 405 18.93 31.34 15.35
C VAL A 405 20.39 31.19 15.77
N ARG A 406 20.72 30.06 16.39
CA ARG A 406 22.13 29.71 16.70
C ARG A 406 22.59 28.61 15.75
N TRP A 407 23.78 28.82 15.20
CA TRP A 407 24.43 27.86 14.33
C TRP A 407 25.89 27.60 14.78
N ASN A 408 26.08 26.47 15.43
CA ASN A 408 27.42 26.05 15.86
C ASN A 408 28.15 25.41 14.67
N GLY A 409 29.22 26.04 14.17
CA GLY A 409 30.03 25.52 13.09
C GLY A 409 30.00 26.31 11.78
N LEU A 410 29.24 27.40 11.71
CA LEU A 410 29.40 28.40 10.63
C LEU A 410 30.69 29.19 10.81
N LYS A 411 31.54 29.12 9.79
CA LYS A 411 32.78 29.93 9.73
C LYS A 411 32.64 31.16 8.83
N ALA A 412 31.53 31.26 8.08
CA ALA A 412 31.25 32.34 7.13
C ALA A 412 29.78 32.77 7.19
N SER A 413 29.44 33.93 6.68
CA SER A 413 28.06 34.38 6.48
C SER A 413 27.39 33.59 5.34
N GLY A 414 26.09 33.40 5.44
CA GLY A 414 25.26 32.72 4.42
C GLY A 414 23.94 33.45 4.19
N GLU A 415 23.08 32.86 3.39
CA GLU A 415 21.69 33.31 3.25
C GLU A 415 20.76 32.33 3.89
N TYR A 416 19.72 32.82 4.58
CA TYR A 416 18.66 31.97 5.09
C TYR A 416 17.37 32.17 4.30
N PHE A 417 16.59 31.10 4.24
CA PHE A 417 15.28 31.03 3.64
C PHE A 417 14.31 30.35 4.62
N ILE A 418 13.10 30.90 4.72
CA ILE A 418 12.03 30.30 5.53
C ILE A 418 10.89 29.92 4.57
N ILE A 419 10.48 28.66 4.66
CA ILE A 419 9.38 28.12 3.88
C ILE A 419 8.33 27.52 4.83
N ASN A 420 7.05 27.53 4.41
CA ASN A 420 6.00 26.83 5.13
C ASN A 420 5.98 25.32 4.76
N THR A 421 5.10 24.56 5.40
CA THR A 421 4.93 23.11 5.15
C THR A 421 4.46 22.77 3.74
N ALA A 422 3.85 23.72 3.01
CA ALA A 422 3.48 23.58 1.61
C ALA A 422 4.64 23.89 0.63
N GLY A 423 5.85 24.19 1.17
CA GLY A 423 7.02 24.57 0.35
C GLY A 423 6.99 26.03 -0.13
N ALA A 424 5.99 26.81 0.23
CA ALA A 424 5.90 28.20 -0.17
C ALA A 424 6.93 29.05 0.57
N PHE A 425 7.63 29.91 -0.18
CA PHE A 425 8.58 30.88 0.34
C PHE A 425 7.88 31.93 1.22
N ILE A 426 8.44 32.19 2.41
CA ILE A 426 7.86 33.11 3.41
C ILE A 426 8.79 34.29 3.65
N ALA A 427 10.08 34.06 3.87
CA ALA A 427 11.06 35.08 4.19
C ALA A 427 12.48 34.64 3.84
N SER A 428 13.38 35.62 3.64
CA SER A 428 14.82 35.37 3.54
C SER A 428 15.61 36.50 4.17
N GLY A 429 16.90 36.27 4.36
CA GLY A 429 17.83 37.28 4.85
C GLY A 429 19.26 36.73 4.95
N LYS A 430 20.15 37.55 5.52
CA LYS A 430 21.51 37.15 5.75
C LYS A 430 21.65 36.41 7.07
N ALA A 431 22.31 35.26 7.02
CA ALA A 431 22.67 34.47 8.19
C ALA A 431 24.09 34.86 8.59
N ALA A 432 24.26 35.34 9.81
CA ALA A 432 25.57 35.73 10.37
C ALA A 432 25.98 34.73 11.46
N ALA A 433 27.26 34.33 11.47
CA ALA A 433 27.79 33.46 12.50
C ALA A 433 28.17 34.27 13.77
N PRO A 434 28.06 33.67 14.99
CA PRO A 434 27.51 32.34 15.31
C PRO A 434 26.01 32.33 15.51
N ALA A 435 25.32 33.48 15.39
CA ALA A 435 23.89 33.62 15.56
C ALA A 435 23.33 34.85 14.86
N PHE A 436 22.06 34.81 14.50
CA PHE A 436 21.28 35.92 13.94
C PHE A 436 19.82 35.84 14.40
N SER A 437 19.10 36.94 14.29
CA SER A 437 17.70 37.01 14.68
C SER A 437 16.76 36.86 13.47
N ILE A 438 15.64 36.18 13.67
CA ILE A 438 14.50 36.15 12.73
C ILE A 438 13.28 36.75 13.40
N SER A 439 12.46 37.47 12.63
CA SER A 439 11.17 38.00 13.09
C SER A 439 10.05 37.19 12.47
N THR A 440 9.08 36.81 13.29
CA THR A 440 7.86 36.07 12.85
C THR A 440 6.61 36.93 12.94
N ALA A 441 6.76 38.25 13.10
CA ALA A 441 5.64 39.19 13.27
C ALA A 441 4.59 39.15 12.12
N LEU A 442 5.00 38.67 10.94
CA LEU A 442 4.12 38.54 9.77
C LEU A 442 3.76 37.07 9.46
N PHE A 443 4.16 36.13 10.29
CA PHE A 443 3.91 34.70 10.08
C PHE A 443 2.57 34.31 10.71
N LYS A 444 1.81 33.43 10.06
CA LYS A 444 0.65 32.79 10.66
C LYS A 444 1.12 31.70 11.64
N PRO A 445 0.35 31.38 12.70
CA PRO A 445 0.64 30.21 13.54
C PRO A 445 0.78 28.96 12.67
N GLY A 446 1.81 28.16 12.92
CA GLY A 446 2.08 26.94 12.16
C GLY A 446 3.56 26.56 12.12
N TYR A 447 3.84 25.44 11.43
CA TYR A 447 5.20 24.94 11.25
C TYR A 447 5.89 25.58 10.04
N TYR A 448 7.17 25.85 10.22
CA TYR A 448 8.06 26.42 9.20
C TYR A 448 9.39 25.69 9.18
N ILE A 449 10.09 25.76 8.06
CA ILE A 449 11.43 25.21 7.89
C ILE A 449 12.36 26.37 7.59
N LEU A 450 13.37 26.55 8.46
CA LEU A 450 14.51 27.44 8.20
C LEU A 450 15.58 26.65 7.44
N LYS A 451 15.99 27.16 6.29
CA LYS A 451 17.13 26.65 5.50
C LYS A 451 18.22 27.72 5.47
N ILE A 452 19.48 27.34 5.62
CA ILE A 452 20.63 28.23 5.47
C ILE A 452 21.55 27.64 4.43
N ASN A 453 21.87 28.45 3.42
CA ASN A 453 22.86 28.13 2.39
C ASN A 453 24.15 28.91 2.66
N SER A 454 25.26 28.23 2.77
CA SER A 454 26.62 28.80 2.81
C SER A 454 27.43 28.18 1.66
N GLU A 455 28.64 28.72 1.42
CA GLU A 455 29.47 28.36 0.26
C GLU A 455 29.66 26.85 0.04
N ASN A 456 29.60 26.02 1.09
CA ASN A 456 29.91 24.59 1.00
C ASN A 456 28.83 23.67 1.61
N GLN A 457 27.73 24.19 2.13
CA GLN A 457 26.70 23.35 2.76
C GLN A 457 25.34 24.05 2.88
N THR A 458 24.29 23.25 2.80
CA THR A 458 22.92 23.63 3.14
C THR A 458 22.52 22.90 4.41
N VAL A 459 21.99 23.62 5.39
CA VAL A 459 21.44 23.05 6.62
C VAL A 459 20.01 23.53 6.83
N SER A 460 19.20 22.73 7.48
CA SER A 460 17.80 23.11 7.78
C SER A 460 17.37 22.64 9.17
N THR A 461 16.39 23.36 9.74
CA THR A 461 15.75 23.00 10.99
C THR A 461 14.28 23.44 10.99
N PRO A 462 13.34 22.61 11.47
CA PRO A 462 11.97 23.02 11.66
C PRO A 462 11.81 23.91 12.89
N PHE A 463 10.79 24.78 12.88
CA PHE A 463 10.37 25.55 14.05
C PHE A 463 8.87 25.86 13.99
N LEU A 464 8.26 26.06 15.16
CA LEU A 464 6.85 26.36 15.32
C LEU A 464 6.67 27.84 15.65
N VAL A 465 5.70 28.50 15.02
CA VAL A 465 5.22 29.86 15.35
C VAL A 465 3.84 29.73 15.99
N MET A 466 3.64 30.41 17.12
CA MET A 466 2.36 30.47 17.83
C MET A 466 1.65 31.78 17.62
#